data_98b1c31c298603955382c5e244057bc9
#
_entry.id   98b1c31c298603955382c5e244057bc9
#
_cell.length_a   1.000
_cell.length_b   1.000
_cell.length_c   1.000
_cell.angle_alpha   90.00
_cell.angle_beta   90.00
_cell.angle_gamma   90.00
#
_symmetry.space_group_name_H-M   'P 1'
#
loop_
_entity.id
_entity.type
_entity.pdbx_description
1 polymer ?
#
loop_
_entity_poly.entity_id
_entity_poly.type
_entity_poly.pdbx_seq_one_letter_code
_entity_poly.pdbx_strand_id
1 'polypeptide(L)'
;MKKLVLLAIVAVVLGYTAKAQDAEEFRENWQKTITVSASQTTTIEKLFTAWGKQFPGQYVDAFNKFKKTGKANKIEVYENFFRDFKVDLAPRNGYIEISTADTMIAQVDANFRKGDTIVRKHILNAAYWNLPSGNKLFGISIEDDGEIFAECALAFYEYDVNKGALSPSPQMVKKVMAIVNDDPETFIILPKEGRDLKYLDFNPHGNITYKTIKWKGKGF
;
A
#
# COMPACT_ATOMS: atom_id res chain seq x y z
N MET A 1 -36.05 -24.80 14.90
CA MET A 1 -34.65 -25.19 14.65
C MET A 1 -34.00 -24.61 13.37
N LYS A 2 -34.74 -24.39 12.27
CA LYS A 2 -34.17 -23.80 11.00
C LYS A 2 -33.73 -22.33 11.09
N LYS A 3 -34.31 -21.51 11.99
CA LYS A 3 -33.95 -20.09 12.13
C LYS A 3 -32.64 -19.85 12.88
N LEU A 4 -32.22 -20.77 13.77
CA LEU A 4 -30.97 -20.65 14.52
C LEU A 4 -29.74 -20.94 13.64
N VAL A 5 -29.86 -21.85 12.69
CA VAL A 5 -28.77 -22.19 11.76
C VAL A 5 -28.48 -21.03 10.79
N LEU A 6 -29.52 -20.30 10.36
CA LEU A 6 -29.34 -19.14 9.47
C LEU A 6 -28.64 -17.96 10.18
N LEU A 7 -28.92 -17.75 11.47
CA LEU A 7 -28.24 -16.70 12.26
C LEU A 7 -26.74 -17.02 12.49
N ALA A 8 -26.39 -18.31 12.67
CA ALA A 8 -25.02 -18.72 12.83
C ALA A 8 -24.20 -18.55 11.54
N ILE A 9 -24.80 -18.82 10.37
CA ILE A 9 -24.13 -18.63 9.08
C ILE A 9 -23.91 -17.14 8.78
N VAL A 10 -24.89 -16.27 9.10
CA VAL A 10 -24.74 -14.82 8.92
C VAL A 10 -23.71 -14.25 9.89
N ALA A 11 -23.61 -14.75 11.14
CA ALA A 11 -22.59 -14.31 12.08
C ALA A 11 -21.17 -14.76 11.67
N VAL A 12 -21.03 -15.92 11.04
CA VAL A 12 -19.75 -16.39 10.50
C VAL A 12 -19.31 -15.55 9.32
N VAL A 13 -20.22 -15.21 8.40
CA VAL A 13 -19.90 -14.36 7.22
C VAL A 13 -19.55 -12.93 7.64
N LEU A 14 -20.20 -12.37 8.68
CA LEU A 14 -19.89 -11.02 9.18
C LEU A 14 -18.61 -10.98 10.06
N GLY A 15 -18.12 -12.11 10.55
CA GLY A 15 -16.88 -12.19 11.33
C GLY A 15 -15.60 -12.25 10.48
N TYR A 16 -15.71 -12.60 9.20
CA TYR A 16 -14.55 -12.77 8.31
C TYR A 16 -14.04 -11.47 7.66
N THR A 17 -14.76 -10.35 7.79
CA THR A 17 -14.41 -9.11 7.09
C THR A 17 -13.55 -8.13 7.89
N ALA A 18 -13.02 -8.48 9.05
CA ALA A 18 -12.58 -7.45 9.99
C ALA A 18 -11.06 -7.15 10.02
N LYS A 19 -10.17 -7.85 9.31
CA LYS A 19 -8.73 -7.64 9.54
C LYS A 19 -7.80 -7.60 8.31
N ALA A 20 -8.22 -7.95 7.13
CA ALA A 20 -7.40 -7.81 5.96
C ALA A 20 -7.64 -6.43 5.34
N GLN A 21 -6.65 -5.54 5.43
CA GLN A 21 -6.61 -4.37 4.59
C GLN A 21 -6.23 -4.87 3.21
N ASP A 22 -7.21 -5.13 2.34
CA ASP A 22 -6.94 -5.47 0.96
C ASP A 22 -6.83 -4.20 0.09
N ALA A 23 -6.16 -4.33 -1.03
CA ALA A 23 -5.94 -3.21 -1.94
C ALA A 23 -7.25 -2.74 -2.58
N GLU A 24 -8.21 -3.64 -2.80
CA GLU A 24 -9.51 -3.33 -3.38
C GLU A 24 -10.34 -2.46 -2.45
N GLU A 25 -10.52 -2.87 -1.18
CA GLU A 25 -11.26 -2.07 -0.19
C GLU A 25 -10.61 -0.70 0.01
N PHE A 26 -9.27 -0.63 0.04
CA PHE A 26 -8.57 0.63 0.15
C PHE A 26 -8.80 1.52 -1.07
N ARG A 27 -8.73 0.97 -2.29
CA ARG A 27 -8.97 1.70 -3.56
C ARG A 27 -10.34 2.37 -3.61
N GLU A 28 -11.36 1.74 -3.04
CA GLU A 28 -12.71 2.30 -2.99
C GLU A 28 -12.88 3.38 -1.91
N ASN A 29 -12.19 3.24 -0.79
CA ASN A 29 -12.45 4.01 0.43
C ASN A 29 -11.40 5.08 0.80
N TRP A 30 -10.29 5.20 0.08
CA TRP A 30 -9.17 6.05 0.45
C TRP A 30 -9.45 7.56 0.47
N GLN A 31 -10.52 8.02 -0.19
CA GLN A 31 -10.82 9.44 -0.35
C GLN A 31 -11.43 10.06 0.93
N LYS A 32 -10.72 9.95 2.05
CA LYS A 32 -11.12 10.52 3.34
C LYS A 32 -10.07 11.50 3.83
N THR A 33 -10.51 12.66 4.36
CA THR A 33 -9.60 13.59 5.05
C THR A 33 -9.20 13.02 6.39
N ILE A 34 -7.89 13.03 6.69
CA ILE A 34 -7.32 12.45 7.89
C ILE A 34 -6.71 13.56 8.74
N THR A 35 -7.11 13.62 10.02
CA THR A 35 -6.52 14.57 10.98
C THR A 35 -5.15 14.07 11.42
N VAL A 36 -4.16 14.95 11.32
CA VAL A 36 -2.79 14.78 11.83
C VAL A 36 -2.49 15.95 12.74
N SER A 37 -1.55 15.83 13.67
CA SER A 37 -1.10 17.01 14.41
C SER A 37 -0.38 17.98 13.48
N ALA A 38 -0.74 19.27 13.52
CA ALA A 38 -0.08 20.31 12.74
C ALA A 38 1.41 20.39 13.11
N SER A 39 2.31 20.32 12.14
CA SER A 39 3.75 20.37 12.38
C SER A 39 4.52 20.57 11.08
N GLN A 40 5.40 21.55 11.05
CA GLN A 40 6.37 21.74 9.95
C GLN A 40 7.44 20.65 9.93
N THR A 41 7.70 20.00 11.08
CA THR A 41 8.67 18.91 11.22
C THR A 41 8.01 17.52 11.17
N THR A 42 6.90 17.40 10.47
CA THR A 42 6.20 16.12 10.32
C THR A 42 7.08 15.08 9.63
N THR A 43 7.14 13.89 10.23
CA THR A 43 7.89 12.74 9.72
C THR A 43 6.97 11.75 8.99
N ILE A 44 7.56 10.88 8.18
CA ILE A 44 6.83 9.80 7.51
C ILE A 44 6.08 8.90 8.50
N GLU A 45 6.68 8.64 9.68
CA GLU A 45 6.08 7.81 10.72
C GLU A 45 4.79 8.43 11.29
N LYS A 46 4.77 9.78 11.48
CA LYS A 46 3.58 10.50 11.95
C LYS A 46 2.47 10.45 10.90
N LEU A 47 2.81 10.68 9.63
CA LEU A 47 1.84 10.62 8.52
C LEU A 47 1.28 9.21 8.39
N PHE A 48 2.15 8.19 8.36
CA PHE A 48 1.73 6.79 8.27
C PHE A 48 0.90 6.34 9.49
N THR A 49 1.28 6.75 10.70
CA THR A 49 0.50 6.43 11.91
C THR A 49 -0.90 7.05 11.88
N ALA A 50 -1.03 8.30 11.40
CA ALA A 50 -2.33 8.94 11.26
C ALA A 50 -3.19 8.27 10.18
N TRP A 51 -2.58 7.95 9.04
CA TRP A 51 -3.22 7.20 7.98
C TRP A 51 -3.70 5.82 8.46
N GLY A 52 -2.85 5.07 9.17
CA GLY A 52 -3.17 3.75 9.67
C GLY A 52 -4.29 3.71 10.73
N LYS A 53 -4.54 4.80 11.44
CA LYS A 53 -5.72 4.91 12.33
C LYS A 53 -7.03 4.94 11.53
N GLN A 54 -7.02 5.49 10.32
CA GLN A 54 -8.18 5.55 9.44
C GLN A 54 -8.34 4.27 8.60
N PHE A 55 -7.22 3.62 8.29
CA PHE A 55 -7.13 2.41 7.49
C PHE A 55 -6.35 1.33 8.25
N PRO A 56 -6.98 0.71 9.28
CA PRO A 56 -6.37 -0.38 10.05
C PRO A 56 -6.22 -1.62 9.18
N GLY A 57 -5.22 -2.45 9.47
CA GLY A 57 -5.00 -3.71 8.78
C GLY A 57 -3.60 -4.25 8.99
N GLN A 58 -3.25 -5.33 8.28
CA GLN A 58 -2.03 -6.10 8.47
C GLN A 58 -0.74 -5.26 8.41
N TYR A 59 -0.65 -4.31 7.48
CA TYR A 59 0.53 -3.45 7.33
C TYR A 59 0.69 -2.47 8.50
N VAL A 60 -0.43 -1.93 9.00
CA VAL A 60 -0.43 -1.03 10.15
C VAL A 60 -0.05 -1.78 11.42
N ASP A 61 -0.55 -2.99 11.59
CA ASP A 61 -0.22 -3.87 12.72
C ASP A 61 1.26 -4.26 12.69
N ALA A 62 1.79 -4.60 11.50
CA ALA A 62 3.20 -4.88 11.29
C ALA A 62 4.08 -3.67 11.68
N PHE A 63 3.73 -2.47 11.22
CA PHE A 63 4.43 -1.25 11.57
C PHE A 63 4.39 -0.95 13.07
N ASN A 64 3.21 -1.03 13.68
CA ASN A 64 3.02 -0.79 15.11
C ASN A 64 3.83 -1.77 15.97
N LYS A 65 3.85 -3.05 15.59
CA LYS A 65 4.65 -4.07 16.26
C LYS A 65 6.14 -3.81 16.08
N PHE A 66 6.58 -3.49 14.87
CA PHE A 66 7.96 -3.10 14.58
C PHE A 66 8.41 -1.91 15.44
N LYS A 67 7.61 -0.86 15.55
CA LYS A 67 7.90 0.31 16.40
C LYS A 67 8.07 -0.04 17.89
N LYS A 68 7.36 -1.05 18.38
CA LYS A 68 7.45 -1.48 19.80
C LYS A 68 8.60 -2.44 20.05
N THR A 69 8.91 -3.33 19.11
CA THR A 69 9.76 -4.50 19.36
C THR A 69 10.99 -4.60 18.46
N GLY A 70 11.08 -3.74 17.43
CA GLY A 70 12.09 -3.84 16.37
C GLY A 70 11.83 -4.97 15.36
N LYS A 71 10.71 -5.70 15.47
CA LYS A 71 10.34 -6.83 14.59
C LYS A 71 8.86 -6.80 14.27
N ALA A 72 8.47 -7.32 13.11
CA ALA A 72 7.09 -7.41 12.65
C ALA A 72 6.67 -8.86 12.33
N ASN A 73 7.08 -9.81 13.17
CA ASN A 73 6.79 -11.23 13.00
C ASN A 73 5.45 -11.59 13.62
N LYS A 74 4.81 -12.66 13.12
CA LYS A 74 3.55 -13.21 13.63
C LYS A 74 2.45 -12.15 13.72
N ILE A 75 2.22 -11.45 12.63
CA ILE A 75 1.08 -10.56 12.46
C ILE A 75 -0.12 -11.42 12.05
N GLU A 76 -1.19 -11.36 12.82
CA GLU A 76 -2.44 -12.03 12.47
C GLU A 76 -3.10 -11.30 11.30
N VAL A 77 -3.25 -12.00 10.18
CA VAL A 77 -3.86 -11.46 8.95
C VAL A 77 -5.36 -11.78 8.93
N TYR A 78 -5.72 -13.02 9.25
CA TYR A 78 -7.07 -13.46 9.52
C TYR A 78 -7.05 -14.57 10.60
N GLU A 79 -8.18 -15.02 11.04
CA GLU A 79 -8.30 -15.94 12.18
C GLU A 79 -7.31 -17.12 12.09
N ASN A 80 -6.40 -17.20 13.07
CA ASN A 80 -5.35 -18.23 13.19
C ASN A 80 -4.33 -18.28 12.03
N PHE A 81 -4.34 -17.30 11.11
CA PHE A 81 -3.32 -17.20 10.08
C PHE A 81 -2.39 -16.02 10.36
N PHE A 82 -1.09 -16.31 10.44
CA PHE A 82 -0.06 -15.34 10.79
C PHE A 82 0.95 -15.20 9.66
N ARG A 83 1.40 -13.97 9.42
CA ARG A 83 2.49 -13.64 8.49
C ARG A 83 3.63 -12.94 9.20
N ASP A 84 4.81 -13.13 8.66
CA ASP A 84 6.00 -12.37 9.02
C ASP A 84 6.20 -11.25 8.02
N PHE A 85 6.33 -10.03 8.53
CA PHE A 85 6.60 -8.85 7.71
C PHE A 85 8.01 -8.33 7.97
N LYS A 86 8.60 -7.80 6.92
CA LYS A 86 9.81 -6.98 6.97
C LYS A 86 9.39 -5.52 6.88
N VAL A 87 9.92 -4.68 7.78
CA VAL A 87 9.72 -3.24 7.75
C VAL A 87 11.05 -2.56 7.44
N ASP A 88 11.09 -1.82 6.33
CA ASP A 88 12.20 -0.96 5.95
C ASP A 88 11.79 0.49 6.17
N LEU A 89 12.35 1.12 7.19
CA LEU A 89 12.05 2.48 7.60
C LEU A 89 13.25 3.37 7.30
N ALA A 90 13.08 4.34 6.40
CA ALA A 90 14.07 5.35 6.06
C ALA A 90 13.55 6.77 6.37
N PRO A 91 13.54 7.21 7.65
CA PRO A 91 12.90 8.46 8.08
C PRO A 91 13.49 9.70 7.42
N ARG A 92 14.82 9.70 7.18
CA ARG A 92 15.53 10.82 6.52
C ARG A 92 15.09 11.00 5.07
N ASN A 93 14.71 9.91 4.41
CA ASN A 93 14.24 9.89 3.03
C ASN A 93 12.71 10.04 2.95
N GLY A 94 12.01 10.04 4.10
CA GLY A 94 10.57 10.11 4.13
C GLY A 94 9.89 8.87 3.56
N TYR A 95 10.41 7.66 3.86
CA TYR A 95 9.99 6.40 3.24
C TYR A 95 9.75 5.29 4.27
N ILE A 96 8.73 4.47 4.00
CA ILE A 96 8.44 3.20 4.68
C ILE A 96 8.12 2.16 3.61
N GLU A 97 8.66 0.95 3.77
CA GLU A 97 8.21 -0.26 3.07
C GLU A 97 7.87 -1.34 4.08
N ILE A 98 6.74 -1.98 3.88
CA ILE A 98 6.29 -3.12 4.68
C ILE A 98 5.95 -4.22 3.69
N SER A 99 6.70 -5.33 3.75
CA SER A 99 6.56 -6.43 2.80
C SER A 99 6.55 -7.77 3.51
N THR A 100 5.85 -8.77 2.95
CA THR A 100 5.93 -10.14 3.44
C THR A 100 7.30 -10.73 3.11
N ALA A 101 7.77 -11.64 4.00
CA ALA A 101 8.96 -12.43 3.73
C ALA A 101 8.69 -13.61 2.79
N ASP A 102 7.40 -13.89 2.53
CA ASP A 102 7.00 -15.10 1.81
C ASP A 102 7.28 -14.98 0.31
N THR A 103 8.00 -15.97 -0.18
CA THR A 103 8.19 -16.18 -1.61
C THR A 103 7.15 -17.21 -2.04
N MET A 104 6.03 -16.76 -2.59
CA MET A 104 5.12 -17.70 -3.25
C MET A 104 5.68 -18.05 -4.62
N ILE A 105 5.94 -19.33 -4.83
CA ILE A 105 6.25 -19.86 -6.16
C ILE A 105 4.90 -19.99 -6.85
N ALA A 106 4.59 -19.06 -7.76
CA ALA A 106 3.41 -19.18 -8.60
C ALA A 106 3.54 -20.48 -9.44
N GLN A 107 2.59 -21.39 -9.29
CA GLN A 107 2.43 -22.48 -10.24
C GLN A 107 2.00 -21.85 -11.58
N VAL A 108 2.83 -22.07 -12.56
CA VAL A 108 2.85 -21.46 -13.88
C VAL A 108 1.51 -21.67 -14.60
N ASP A 109 0.86 -20.59 -15.00
CA ASP A 109 -0.10 -20.57 -16.10
C ASP A 109 0.64 -20.94 -17.41
N ALA A 110 -0.08 -21.55 -18.36
CA ALA A 110 0.45 -22.09 -19.62
C ALA A 110 1.22 -21.10 -20.50
N ASN A 111 1.16 -19.80 -20.16
CA ASN A 111 1.84 -18.69 -20.88
C ASN A 111 3.23 -18.35 -20.35
N PHE A 112 3.65 -18.89 -19.21
CA PHE A 112 4.99 -18.67 -18.66
C PHE A 112 5.90 -19.86 -18.94
N ARG A 113 7.16 -19.59 -19.24
CA ARG A 113 8.14 -20.66 -19.47
C ARG A 113 8.39 -21.42 -18.16
N LYS A 114 8.47 -22.74 -18.25
CA LYS A 114 8.80 -23.61 -17.12
C LYS A 114 10.14 -23.18 -16.50
N GLY A 115 10.10 -22.60 -15.32
CA GLY A 115 11.27 -22.10 -14.59
C GLY A 115 11.20 -20.62 -14.21
N ASP A 116 10.24 -19.85 -14.73
CA ASP A 116 10.07 -18.46 -14.30
C ASP A 116 9.41 -18.44 -12.91
N THR A 117 10.11 -17.86 -11.95
CA THR A 117 9.60 -17.68 -10.59
C THR A 117 9.01 -16.28 -10.49
N ILE A 118 7.69 -16.17 -10.48
CA ILE A 118 7.03 -14.92 -10.13
C ILE A 118 6.97 -14.87 -8.60
N VAL A 119 7.74 -13.97 -8.01
CA VAL A 119 7.69 -13.70 -6.58
C VAL A 119 6.59 -12.67 -6.37
N ARG A 120 5.41 -13.10 -5.95
CA ARG A 120 4.36 -12.20 -5.48
C ARG A 120 4.65 -11.84 -4.02
N LYS A 121 4.53 -10.58 -3.70
CA LYS A 121 4.73 -10.06 -2.35
C LYS A 121 3.54 -9.21 -1.97
N HIS A 122 3.02 -9.43 -0.78
CA HIS A 122 2.22 -8.39 -0.17
C HIS A 122 3.14 -7.27 0.24
N ILE A 123 2.97 -6.10 -0.34
CA ILE A 123 3.85 -4.96 -0.11
C ILE A 123 3.05 -3.67 -0.01
N LEU A 124 3.38 -2.86 0.99
CA LEU A 124 2.95 -1.49 1.11
C LEU A 124 4.16 -0.56 1.10
N ASN A 125 4.15 0.42 0.20
CA ASN A 125 5.09 1.53 0.25
C ASN A 125 4.38 2.80 0.71
N ALA A 126 5.06 3.61 1.54
CA ALA A 126 4.65 4.96 1.88
C ALA A 126 5.82 5.92 1.67
N ALA A 127 5.57 7.05 1.03
CA ALA A 127 6.58 8.09 0.83
C ALA A 127 5.98 9.48 0.91
N TYR A 128 6.82 10.52 1.17
CA TYR A 128 6.37 11.89 1.00
C TYR A 128 7.37 12.75 0.23
N TRP A 129 6.85 13.77 -0.42
CA TRP A 129 7.58 14.81 -1.15
C TRP A 129 7.28 16.17 -0.53
N ASN A 130 8.31 17.00 -0.40
CA ASN A 130 8.10 18.40 -0.02
C ASN A 130 7.61 19.18 -1.23
N LEU A 131 6.50 19.90 -1.06
CA LEU A 131 5.93 20.79 -2.06
C LEU A 131 6.51 22.20 -1.93
N PRO A 132 6.52 23.00 -3.01
CA PRO A 132 6.96 24.40 -2.96
C PRO A 132 6.13 25.27 -2.01
N SER A 133 4.90 24.89 -1.71
CA SER A 133 4.01 25.55 -0.74
C SER A 133 4.45 25.36 0.72
N GLY A 134 5.44 24.49 0.99
CA GLY A 134 5.79 24.03 2.33
C GLY A 134 4.97 22.83 2.81
N ASN A 135 3.85 22.51 2.14
CA ASN A 135 3.07 21.31 2.38
C ASN A 135 3.83 20.05 1.94
N LYS A 136 3.28 18.87 2.19
CA LYS A 136 3.84 17.60 1.74
C LYS A 136 2.82 16.84 0.90
N LEU A 137 3.28 16.23 -0.19
CA LEU A 137 2.52 15.18 -0.86
C LEU A 137 2.88 13.86 -0.19
N PHE A 138 1.90 13.14 0.33
CA PHE A 138 2.06 11.84 0.95
C PHE A 138 1.40 10.78 0.06
N GLY A 139 2.15 9.75 -0.31
CA GLY A 139 1.69 8.65 -1.15
C GLY A 139 1.67 7.34 -0.40
N ILE A 140 0.69 6.51 -0.71
CA ILE A 140 0.58 5.10 -0.31
C ILE A 140 0.38 4.28 -1.57
N SER A 141 1.13 3.20 -1.70
CA SER A 141 0.96 2.20 -2.75
C SER A 141 0.95 0.81 -2.11
N ILE A 142 -0.03 0.00 -2.49
CA ILE A 142 -0.24 -1.35 -1.99
C ILE A 142 -0.26 -2.31 -3.17
N GLU A 143 0.37 -3.46 -3.01
CA GLU A 143 0.24 -4.64 -3.87
C GLU A 143 -0.08 -5.83 -2.98
N ASP A 144 -1.22 -6.43 -3.20
CA ASP A 144 -1.68 -7.63 -2.52
C ASP A 144 -1.80 -8.80 -3.51
N ASP A 145 -1.77 -10.01 -2.98
CA ASP A 145 -1.94 -11.25 -3.74
C ASP A 145 -3.44 -11.51 -3.93
N GLY A 146 -3.98 -11.14 -5.08
CA GLY A 146 -5.33 -11.55 -5.48
C GLY A 146 -5.38 -13.02 -5.90
N GLU A 147 -6.59 -13.59 -6.04
CA GLU A 147 -6.78 -15.00 -6.40
C GLU A 147 -6.17 -15.36 -7.74
N ILE A 148 -6.22 -14.46 -8.72
CA ILE A 148 -5.76 -14.68 -10.10
C ILE A 148 -4.69 -13.66 -10.50
N PHE A 149 -4.90 -12.37 -10.16
CA PHE A 149 -4.01 -11.26 -10.47
C PHE A 149 -3.65 -10.50 -9.21
N ALA A 150 -2.50 -9.79 -9.22
CA ALA A 150 -2.15 -8.90 -8.13
C ALA A 150 -3.15 -7.75 -8.04
N GLU A 151 -3.61 -7.46 -6.83
CA GLU A 151 -4.44 -6.30 -6.56
C GLU A 151 -3.56 -5.13 -6.15
N CYS A 152 -3.66 -4.03 -6.90
CA CYS A 152 -2.86 -2.84 -6.65
C CYS A 152 -3.74 -1.65 -6.27
N ALA A 153 -3.26 -0.85 -5.34
CA ALA A 153 -3.92 0.39 -4.97
C ALA A 153 -2.90 1.52 -4.81
N LEU A 154 -3.28 2.72 -5.26
CA LEU A 154 -2.47 3.93 -5.15
C LEU A 154 -3.32 5.06 -4.60
N ALA A 155 -2.80 5.77 -3.60
CA ALA A 155 -3.42 6.97 -3.08
C ALA A 155 -2.38 8.07 -2.85
N PHE A 156 -2.80 9.31 -3.07
CA PHE A 156 -2.04 10.50 -2.70
C PHE A 156 -2.88 11.42 -1.83
N TYR A 157 -2.22 12.02 -0.85
CA TYR A 157 -2.79 13.02 0.05
C TYR A 157 -1.88 14.24 0.09
N GLU A 158 -2.46 15.42 0.16
CA GLU A 158 -1.71 16.62 0.50
C GLU A 158 -1.82 16.87 2.01
N TYR A 159 -0.68 16.88 2.69
CA TYR A 159 -0.58 17.26 4.08
C TYR A 159 -0.38 18.77 4.20
N ASP A 160 -1.39 19.45 4.73
CA ASP A 160 -1.33 20.86 5.10
C ASP A 160 -0.64 21.00 6.46
N VAL A 161 0.58 21.54 6.47
CA VAL A 161 1.41 21.66 7.68
C VAL A 161 0.82 22.59 8.73
N ASN A 162 -0.02 23.54 8.31
CA ASN A 162 -0.65 24.52 9.21
C ASN A 162 -1.95 23.99 9.81
N LYS A 163 -2.74 23.25 9.01
CA LYS A 163 -4.02 22.68 9.46
C LYS A 163 -3.86 21.33 10.15
N GLY A 164 -2.74 20.63 9.91
CA GLY A 164 -2.56 19.27 10.42
C GLY A 164 -3.55 18.28 9.81
N ALA A 165 -3.76 18.34 8.52
CA ALA A 165 -4.69 17.47 7.82
C ALA A 165 -4.08 16.89 6.54
N LEU A 166 -4.34 15.60 6.30
CA LEU A 166 -4.11 14.92 5.03
C LEU A 166 -5.41 14.97 4.22
N SER A 167 -5.41 15.71 3.14
CA SER A 167 -6.54 15.80 2.21
C SER A 167 -6.28 14.92 1.00
N PRO A 168 -7.24 14.08 0.56
CA PRO A 168 -7.09 13.25 -0.64
C PRO A 168 -6.76 14.07 -1.88
N SER A 169 -5.87 13.55 -2.73
CA SER A 169 -5.46 14.16 -4.00
C SER A 169 -5.79 13.24 -5.18
N PRO A 170 -7.07 13.04 -5.55
CA PRO A 170 -7.48 12.15 -6.63
C PRO A 170 -6.91 12.58 -8.00
N GLN A 171 -6.69 13.87 -8.19
CA GLN A 171 -6.06 14.38 -9.41
C GLN A 171 -4.62 13.89 -9.58
N MET A 172 -3.90 13.68 -8.47
CA MET A 172 -2.55 13.13 -8.53
C MET A 172 -2.57 11.64 -8.89
N VAL A 173 -3.49 10.86 -8.30
CA VAL A 173 -3.70 9.46 -8.68
C VAL A 173 -4.03 9.37 -10.17
N LYS A 174 -5.02 10.14 -10.65
CA LYS A 174 -5.42 10.15 -12.06
C LYS A 174 -4.25 10.45 -13.01
N LYS A 175 -3.39 11.41 -12.66
CA LYS A 175 -2.22 11.75 -13.49
C LYS A 175 -1.21 10.61 -13.56
N VAL A 176 -0.95 9.93 -12.44
CA VAL A 176 -0.01 8.80 -12.41
C VAL A 176 -0.58 7.61 -13.16
N MET A 177 -1.85 7.26 -12.90
CA MET A 177 -2.50 6.12 -13.55
C MET A 177 -2.64 6.30 -15.07
N ALA A 178 -2.91 7.51 -15.55
CA ALA A 178 -2.95 7.78 -16.99
C ALA A 178 -1.60 7.49 -17.72
N ILE A 179 -0.47 7.52 -17.01
CA ILE A 179 0.84 7.17 -17.59
C ILE A 179 0.97 5.66 -17.79
N VAL A 180 0.28 4.87 -16.96
CA VAL A 180 0.24 3.40 -17.02
C VAL A 180 -1.05 2.89 -17.67
N ASN A 181 -1.70 3.71 -18.48
CA ASN A 181 -2.92 3.41 -19.23
C ASN A 181 -4.12 3.02 -18.35
N ASP A 182 -4.18 3.57 -17.13
CA ASP A 182 -5.21 3.27 -16.11
C ASP A 182 -5.31 1.79 -15.74
N ASP A 183 -4.22 1.03 -15.91
CA ASP A 183 -4.15 -0.38 -15.56
C ASP A 183 -4.17 -0.57 -14.03
N PRO A 184 -5.24 -1.15 -13.47
CA PRO A 184 -5.39 -1.33 -12.02
C PRO A 184 -4.46 -2.39 -11.43
N GLU A 185 -3.85 -3.23 -12.25
CA GLU A 185 -2.90 -4.28 -11.82
C GLU A 185 -1.46 -3.76 -11.75
N THR A 186 -1.22 -2.52 -12.24
CA THR A 186 0.11 -1.93 -12.22
C THR A 186 0.48 -1.43 -10.83
N PHE A 187 1.45 -2.07 -10.19
CA PHE A 187 2.03 -1.61 -8.94
C PHE A 187 2.95 -0.41 -9.15
N ILE A 188 2.64 0.70 -8.48
CA ILE A 188 3.45 1.92 -8.49
C ILE A 188 4.41 1.92 -7.31
N ILE A 189 5.71 1.79 -7.58
CA ILE A 189 6.77 1.76 -6.58
C ILE A 189 7.13 3.19 -6.19
N LEU A 190 6.89 3.53 -4.93
CA LEU A 190 7.27 4.83 -4.36
C LEU A 190 8.77 4.85 -4.05
N PRO A 191 9.47 6.00 -4.20
CA PRO A 191 10.92 6.05 -4.10
C PRO A 191 11.40 6.02 -2.65
N LYS A 192 12.31 5.10 -2.35
CA LYS A 192 13.14 5.13 -1.13
C LYS A 192 14.22 6.21 -1.22
N GLU A 193 14.74 6.42 -2.42
CA GLU A 193 15.75 7.43 -2.75
C GLU A 193 15.32 8.20 -3.99
N GLY A 194 15.65 9.50 -4.02
CA GLY A 194 15.24 10.37 -5.11
C GLY A 194 13.79 10.84 -4.97
N ARG A 195 13.11 11.06 -6.11
CA ARG A 195 11.74 11.62 -6.14
C ARG A 195 10.84 10.98 -7.18
N ASP A 196 11.40 10.18 -8.08
CA ASP A 196 10.71 9.59 -9.21
C ASP A 196 10.00 8.30 -8.80
N LEU A 197 8.79 8.08 -9.28
CA LEU A 197 8.10 6.79 -9.14
C LEU A 197 8.66 5.80 -10.15
N LYS A 198 8.47 4.51 -9.87
CA LYS A 198 8.76 3.42 -10.81
C LYS A 198 7.54 2.52 -10.94
N TYR A 199 7.46 1.80 -12.05
CA TYR A 199 6.50 0.71 -12.24
C TYR A 199 7.10 -0.38 -13.12
N LEU A 200 6.54 -1.57 -13.01
CA LEU A 200 6.90 -2.70 -13.88
C LEU A 200 6.08 -2.60 -15.17
N ASP A 201 6.77 -2.66 -16.28
CA ASP A 201 6.17 -2.73 -17.61
C ASP A 201 6.43 -4.10 -18.21
N PHE A 202 5.34 -4.82 -18.47
CA PHE A 202 5.37 -6.14 -19.10
C PHE A 202 5.24 -5.96 -20.61
N ASN A 203 6.34 -6.18 -21.33
CA ASN A 203 6.24 -6.10 -22.77
C ASN A 203 5.66 -7.40 -23.38
N PRO A 204 5.10 -7.35 -24.62
CA PRO A 204 4.51 -8.53 -25.28
C PRO A 204 5.47 -9.72 -25.48
N HIS A 205 6.77 -9.52 -25.31
CA HIS A 205 7.79 -10.57 -25.43
C HIS A 205 8.18 -11.19 -24.08
N GLY A 206 7.45 -10.87 -23.00
CA GLY A 206 7.67 -11.44 -21.67
C GLY A 206 8.86 -10.84 -20.90
N ASN A 207 9.46 -9.74 -21.39
CA ASN A 207 10.49 -9.06 -20.63
C ASN A 207 9.86 -8.05 -19.66
N ILE A 208 10.31 -8.10 -18.43
CA ILE A 208 9.91 -7.16 -17.38
C ILE A 208 10.93 -6.04 -17.31
N THR A 209 10.50 -4.79 -17.46
CA THR A 209 11.36 -3.61 -17.35
C THR A 209 10.79 -2.61 -16.37
N TYR A 210 11.69 -1.94 -15.61
CA TYR A 210 11.26 -0.81 -14.78
C TYR A 210 11.18 0.44 -15.62
N LYS A 211 10.03 1.08 -15.63
CA LYS A 211 9.84 2.43 -16.17
C LYS A 211 9.77 3.46 -15.06
N THR A 212 10.04 4.70 -15.40
CA THR A 212 10.16 5.81 -14.44
C THR A 212 9.17 6.91 -14.77
N ILE A 213 8.40 7.34 -13.75
CA ILE A 213 7.53 8.51 -13.80
C ILE A 213 8.25 9.67 -13.09
N LYS A 214 8.59 10.71 -13.83
CA LYS A 214 9.42 11.81 -13.34
C LYS A 214 8.65 12.77 -12.44
N TRP A 215 9.25 13.11 -11.30
CA TRP A 215 8.80 14.19 -10.44
C TRP A 215 9.07 15.56 -11.07
N LYS A 216 8.04 16.41 -11.19
CA LYS A 216 8.12 17.74 -11.81
C LYS A 216 8.06 18.89 -10.79
N GLY A 217 8.42 18.64 -9.54
CA GLY A 217 8.47 19.65 -8.48
C GLY A 217 7.15 19.91 -7.74
N LYS A 218 6.01 19.69 -8.39
CA LYS A 218 4.66 19.86 -7.82
C LYS A 218 3.80 18.60 -7.97
N GLY A 219 4.34 17.54 -8.58
CA GLY A 219 3.69 16.29 -8.90
C GLY A 219 4.35 15.59 -10.08
N PHE A 220 3.66 14.60 -10.61
CA PHE A 220 4.11 13.74 -11.71
C PHE A 220 3.51 14.14 -13.05
#